data_89843c1ff06c5dc7406f7bee4074499b
#
_entry.id   89843c1ff06c5dc7406f7bee4074499b
#
_cell.length_a   1.000
_cell.length_b   1.000
_cell.length_c   1.000
_cell.angle_alpha   90.00
_cell.angle_beta   90.00
_cell.angle_gamma   90.00
#
_symmetry.space_group_name_H-M   'P 1'
#
loop_
_entity.id
_entity.type
_entity.pdbx_description
1 polymer ?
#
loop_
_entity_poly.entity_id
_entity_poly.type
_entity_poly.pdbx_seq_one_letter_code
_entity_poly.pdbx_strand_id
1 'polypeptide(L)'
;MKVELSHIYKSFGNVKANHDISMTVEAGTVYGILGENGAGKSTLSKVLSGFITKDSGKIVLDGIEVDIKTPADAICAGIGMLHQDPLDFPSLSVLDNFMAGRSTLGKKRTKTSNDRGDLIRELRQLSATFGFDLPPNDRLSNLTVGERQQLEILRLLSLGVKTLILDEPTTGISASQKTALFTAVKQLAADGKSIIFVSHKLEDVEELCDRLMVMRQGQVIGEAEVKGRESNELASSLVDMMFGRELAIPAKHEINIQQTEPALVIQDLQIDGDRLSLQIDKLTVNEGEVIGLAGLEGNGQQLLLLACAGLLKPNAGKIRISDVDMTNRAYSHFLKVGIGYLPADRLQDGLIRGLSIHEHFMLRQSHSGFLINWRDTRKFAHEAIETFNIRGKPSTKVERLSGGNQQRTQISLLPDHLNLLLMEQPTRGLDIESTLWIWKQMMARCEKGMMILFTSSDLDEILQYSDRILVFCGGKVSQLIDAKTLTVDKLGQAIGGKFA
;
A
#
# COMPACT_ATOMS: atom_id res chain seq x y z
N MET A 1 22.81 -20.05 0.59
CA MET A 1 23.57 -19.58 1.79
C MET A 1 22.65 -19.67 3.00
N LYS A 2 23.03 -20.40 4.05
CA LYS A 2 22.24 -20.48 5.28
C LYS A 2 22.43 -19.19 6.09
N VAL A 3 21.33 -18.62 6.61
CA VAL A 3 21.35 -17.42 7.46
C VAL A 3 20.75 -17.76 8.81
N GLU A 4 21.48 -17.52 9.87
CA GLU A 4 21.04 -17.80 11.25
C GLU A 4 21.17 -16.52 12.08
N LEU A 5 20.07 -16.14 12.73
CA LEU A 5 20.03 -15.05 13.71
C LEU A 5 19.81 -15.64 15.08
N SER A 6 20.55 -15.15 16.06
CA SER A 6 20.40 -15.59 17.45
C SER A 6 20.33 -14.38 18.37
N HIS A 7 19.20 -14.28 19.08
CA HIS A 7 18.96 -13.28 20.10
C HIS A 7 19.25 -11.85 19.64
N ILE A 8 18.67 -11.45 18.48
CA ILE A 8 18.82 -10.09 17.95
C ILE A 8 17.96 -9.11 18.75
N TYR A 9 18.61 -8.05 19.23
CA TYR A 9 17.96 -6.93 19.91
C TYR A 9 18.23 -5.62 19.17
N LYS A 10 17.19 -4.79 19.05
CA LYS A 10 17.27 -3.41 18.55
C LYS A 10 16.22 -2.52 19.19
N SER A 11 16.67 -1.40 19.76
CA SER A 11 15.79 -0.42 20.40
C SER A 11 16.04 0.98 19.86
N PHE A 12 15.00 1.80 19.84
CA PHE A 12 15.04 3.22 19.52
C PHE A 12 14.42 3.98 20.70
N GLY A 13 15.26 4.53 21.57
CA GLY A 13 14.83 5.09 22.83
C GLY A 13 14.10 4.06 23.68
N ASN A 14 12.83 4.30 23.99
CA ASN A 14 11.99 3.37 24.77
C ASN A 14 11.28 2.30 23.92
N VAL A 15 11.41 2.34 22.61
CA VAL A 15 10.73 1.41 21.70
C VAL A 15 11.67 0.23 21.41
N LYS A 16 11.29 -0.96 21.85
CA LYS A 16 11.97 -2.23 21.53
C LYS A 16 11.49 -2.70 20.15
N ALA A 17 12.19 -2.29 19.09
CA ALA A 17 11.80 -2.60 17.71
C ALA A 17 12.06 -4.06 17.35
N ASN A 18 13.15 -4.67 17.88
CA ASN A 18 13.38 -6.12 17.87
C ASN A 18 13.80 -6.55 19.28
N HIS A 19 13.20 -7.58 19.80
CA HIS A 19 13.42 -8.09 21.14
C HIS A 19 13.48 -9.60 21.12
N ASP A 20 14.71 -10.12 21.24
CA ASP A 20 15.00 -11.54 21.26
C ASP A 20 14.60 -12.28 19.97
N ILE A 21 14.97 -11.73 18.81
CA ILE A 21 14.64 -12.35 17.54
C ILE A 21 15.69 -13.42 17.20
N SER A 22 15.20 -14.65 17.02
CA SER A 22 15.98 -15.78 16.51
C SER A 22 15.27 -16.39 15.31
N MET A 23 15.99 -16.68 14.23
CA MET A 23 15.45 -17.32 13.04
C MET A 23 16.54 -18.05 12.25
N THR A 24 16.13 -19.05 11.46
CA THR A 24 17.01 -19.76 10.53
C THR A 24 16.39 -19.82 9.15
N VAL A 25 17.16 -19.36 8.15
CA VAL A 25 16.79 -19.42 6.73
C VAL A 25 17.73 -20.40 6.03
N GLU A 26 17.19 -21.48 5.51
CA GLU A 26 17.98 -22.50 4.80
C GLU A 26 18.33 -22.03 3.38
N ALA A 27 19.42 -22.58 2.84
CA ALA A 27 19.83 -22.28 1.48
C ALA A 27 18.78 -22.78 0.46
N GLY A 28 18.46 -21.96 -0.53
CA GLY A 28 17.50 -22.35 -1.58
C GLY A 28 16.05 -22.32 -1.14
N THR A 29 15.71 -21.61 -0.06
CA THR A 29 14.33 -21.47 0.43
C THR A 29 13.86 -20.03 0.41
N VAL A 30 12.52 -19.86 0.32
CA VAL A 30 11.85 -18.60 0.54
C VAL A 30 11.27 -18.58 1.95
N TYR A 31 11.82 -17.73 2.81
CA TYR A 31 11.40 -17.57 4.20
C TYR A 31 10.61 -16.29 4.38
N GLY A 32 9.35 -16.41 4.80
CA GLY A 32 8.45 -15.28 5.04
C GLY A 32 8.67 -14.63 6.41
N ILE A 33 8.62 -13.30 6.46
CA ILE A 33 8.47 -12.53 7.70
C ILE A 33 7.15 -11.78 7.61
N LEU A 34 6.15 -12.28 8.34
CA LEU A 34 4.80 -11.77 8.36
C LEU A 34 4.54 -10.96 9.64
N GLY A 35 3.70 -9.94 9.59
CA GLY A 35 3.30 -9.17 10.76
C GLY A 35 2.75 -7.80 10.39
N GLU A 36 2.13 -7.13 11.35
CA GLU A 36 1.58 -5.78 11.18
C GLU A 36 2.65 -4.71 10.92
N ASN A 37 2.20 -3.54 10.48
CA ASN A 37 3.05 -2.35 10.43
C ASN A 37 3.50 -1.97 11.85
N GLY A 38 4.81 -1.78 12.03
CA GLY A 38 5.39 -1.56 13.36
C GLY A 38 5.74 -2.83 14.15
N ALA A 39 5.51 -4.03 13.59
CA ALA A 39 5.91 -5.29 14.23
C ALA A 39 7.43 -5.51 14.33
N GLY A 40 8.24 -4.66 13.67
CA GLY A 40 9.72 -4.76 13.70
C GLY A 40 10.35 -5.42 12.47
N LYS A 41 9.55 -5.84 11.48
CA LYS A 41 10.01 -6.51 10.24
C LYS A 41 11.09 -5.74 9.48
N SER A 42 10.77 -4.50 9.08
CA SER A 42 11.73 -3.65 8.33
C SER A 42 12.95 -3.26 9.19
N THR A 43 12.82 -3.23 10.52
CA THR A 43 13.97 -3.03 11.41
C THR A 43 14.91 -4.23 11.33
N LEU A 44 14.37 -5.46 11.38
CA LEU A 44 15.16 -6.69 11.27
C LEU A 44 15.84 -6.77 9.90
N SER A 45 15.12 -6.47 8.82
CA SER A 45 15.66 -6.41 7.45
C SER A 45 16.81 -5.41 7.33
N LYS A 46 16.66 -4.21 7.93
CA LYS A 46 17.70 -3.18 7.96
C LYS A 46 18.89 -3.56 8.82
N VAL A 47 18.69 -4.34 9.88
CA VAL A 47 19.81 -4.91 10.67
C VAL A 47 20.61 -5.91 9.84
N LEU A 48 19.93 -6.84 9.15
CA LEU A 48 20.58 -7.83 8.29
C LEU A 48 21.31 -7.21 7.10
N SER A 49 20.76 -6.14 6.55
CA SER A 49 21.35 -5.43 5.40
C SER A 49 22.34 -4.33 5.76
N GLY A 50 22.63 -4.14 7.06
CA GLY A 50 23.65 -3.18 7.54
C GLY A 50 23.23 -1.70 7.49
N PHE A 51 21.95 -1.40 7.22
CA PHE A 51 21.45 -0.03 7.30
C PHE A 51 21.25 0.46 8.74
N ILE A 52 21.08 -0.48 9.66
CA ILE A 52 20.96 -0.23 11.10
C ILE A 52 21.83 -1.27 11.84
N THR A 53 22.61 -0.84 12.82
CA THR A 53 23.37 -1.75 13.66
C THR A 53 22.47 -2.36 14.73
N LYS A 54 22.61 -3.68 14.96
CA LYS A 54 21.99 -4.36 16.11
C LYS A 54 22.56 -3.84 17.43
N ASP A 55 21.79 -3.91 18.51
CA ASP A 55 22.29 -3.59 19.85
C ASP A 55 22.99 -4.78 20.47
N SER A 56 22.48 -6.01 20.24
CA SER A 56 23.12 -7.27 20.64
C SER A 56 22.61 -8.44 19.78
N GLY A 57 23.17 -9.64 20.00
CA GLY A 57 22.86 -10.85 19.25
C GLY A 57 23.90 -11.19 18.18
N LYS A 58 23.70 -12.31 17.49
CA LYS A 58 24.64 -12.85 16.51
C LYS A 58 23.99 -13.07 15.16
N ILE A 59 24.77 -12.85 14.11
CA ILE A 59 24.44 -13.17 12.72
C ILE A 59 25.45 -14.18 12.23
N VAL A 60 24.99 -15.34 11.78
CA VAL A 60 25.86 -16.43 11.30
C VAL A 60 25.45 -16.75 9.85
N LEU A 61 26.41 -16.77 8.94
CA LEU A 61 26.24 -17.09 7.53
C LEU A 61 27.09 -18.32 7.17
N ASP A 62 26.43 -19.39 6.70
CA ASP A 62 27.06 -20.68 6.41
C ASP A 62 27.99 -21.16 7.56
N GLY A 63 27.54 -20.98 8.80
CA GLY A 63 28.30 -21.39 10.03
C GLY A 63 29.37 -20.38 10.48
N ILE A 64 29.55 -19.25 9.80
CA ILE A 64 30.55 -18.24 10.16
C ILE A 64 29.83 -17.01 10.76
N GLU A 65 30.21 -16.64 12.00
CA GLU A 65 29.69 -15.41 12.62
C GLU A 65 30.25 -14.18 11.90
N VAL A 66 29.35 -13.24 11.55
CA VAL A 66 29.67 -12.00 10.83
C VAL A 66 29.19 -10.78 11.61
N ASP A 67 29.96 -9.69 11.55
CA ASP A 67 29.57 -8.40 12.11
C ASP A 67 29.28 -7.40 10.98
N ILE A 68 28.00 -7.19 10.72
CA ILE A 68 27.51 -6.32 9.66
C ILE A 68 27.19 -4.94 10.25
N LYS A 69 27.93 -3.91 9.84
CA LYS A 69 27.78 -2.53 10.31
C LYS A 69 27.32 -1.58 9.22
N THR A 70 27.59 -1.92 7.96
CA THR A 70 27.26 -1.09 6.80
C THR A 70 26.62 -1.93 5.70
N PRO A 71 25.87 -1.32 4.76
CA PRO A 71 25.37 -2.03 3.58
C PRO A 71 26.48 -2.66 2.73
N ALA A 72 27.65 -2.06 2.70
CA ALA A 72 28.80 -2.62 1.99
C ALA A 72 29.27 -3.93 2.64
N ASP A 73 29.29 -4.01 4.00
CA ASP A 73 29.62 -5.25 4.71
C ASP A 73 28.60 -6.34 4.38
N ALA A 74 27.31 -6.02 4.37
CA ALA A 74 26.23 -6.96 4.05
C ALA A 74 26.41 -7.53 2.63
N ILE A 75 26.63 -6.69 1.62
CA ILE A 75 26.85 -7.11 0.24
C ILE A 75 28.12 -7.96 0.15
N CYS A 76 29.21 -7.56 0.82
CA CYS A 76 30.43 -8.36 0.89
C CYS A 76 30.22 -9.73 1.54
N ALA A 77 29.32 -9.81 2.52
CA ALA A 77 28.91 -11.07 3.16
C ALA A 77 27.94 -11.89 2.29
N GLY A 78 27.41 -11.30 1.22
CA GLY A 78 26.50 -11.94 0.28
C GLY A 78 25.01 -11.69 0.57
N ILE A 79 24.67 -10.67 1.37
CA ILE A 79 23.30 -10.24 1.66
C ILE A 79 23.00 -8.96 0.91
N GLY A 80 21.87 -8.91 0.17
CA GLY A 80 21.34 -7.71 -0.47
C GLY A 80 19.90 -7.48 -0.11
N MET A 81 19.45 -6.22 -0.13
CA MET A 81 18.10 -5.84 0.23
C MET A 81 17.46 -5.00 -0.88
N LEU A 82 16.30 -5.44 -1.34
CA LEU A 82 15.35 -4.63 -2.10
C LEU A 82 14.50 -3.85 -1.10
N HIS A 83 14.57 -2.54 -1.15
CA HIS A 83 13.79 -1.65 -0.30
C HIS A 83 12.38 -1.44 -0.83
N GLN A 84 11.44 -1.13 0.05
CA GLN A 84 10.07 -0.78 -0.30
C GLN A 84 10.02 0.39 -1.29
N ASP A 85 10.79 1.45 -1.02
CA ASP A 85 11.05 2.54 -1.97
C ASP A 85 12.41 2.30 -2.64
N PRO A 86 12.47 2.16 -3.97
CA PRO A 86 13.72 1.92 -4.66
C PRO A 86 14.78 3.00 -4.38
N LEU A 87 15.99 2.58 -4.01
CA LEU A 87 17.12 3.49 -3.84
C LEU A 87 17.80 3.72 -5.19
N ASP A 88 17.11 4.39 -6.08
CA ASP A 88 17.51 4.60 -7.48
C ASP A 88 17.72 6.07 -7.84
N PHE A 89 18.26 6.30 -9.02
CA PHE A 89 18.49 7.64 -9.60
C PHE A 89 17.62 7.82 -10.85
N PRO A 90 16.39 8.36 -10.73
CA PRO A 90 15.43 8.43 -11.83
C PRO A 90 15.91 9.19 -13.07
N SER A 91 16.82 10.15 -12.90
CA SER A 91 17.41 10.95 -13.99
C SER A 91 18.47 10.22 -14.80
N LEU A 92 19.03 9.13 -14.26
CA LEU A 92 20.06 8.33 -14.92
C LEU A 92 19.43 7.22 -15.77
N SER A 93 20.25 6.61 -16.65
CA SER A 93 19.80 5.46 -17.44
C SER A 93 19.67 4.19 -16.59
N VAL A 94 18.95 3.19 -17.12
CA VAL A 94 18.87 1.84 -16.55
C VAL A 94 20.25 1.26 -16.33
N LEU A 95 21.15 1.39 -17.33
CA LEU A 95 22.53 0.90 -17.23
C LEU A 95 23.32 1.62 -16.13
N ASP A 96 23.19 2.94 -16.01
CA ASP A 96 23.93 3.70 -14.99
C ASP A 96 23.47 3.33 -13.57
N ASN A 97 22.18 3.07 -13.38
CA ASN A 97 21.63 2.53 -12.13
C ASN A 97 22.12 1.10 -11.86
N PHE A 98 22.17 0.24 -12.88
CA PHE A 98 22.71 -1.12 -12.75
C PHE A 98 24.21 -1.11 -12.35
N MET A 99 24.95 -0.12 -12.79
CA MET A 99 26.36 0.08 -12.43
C MET A 99 26.56 0.62 -11.00
N ALA A 100 25.54 1.23 -10.41
CA ALA A 100 25.63 1.89 -9.11
C ALA A 100 26.11 0.92 -8.02
N GLY A 101 27.03 1.37 -7.18
CA GLY A 101 27.57 0.59 -6.06
C GLY A 101 28.69 -0.40 -6.41
N ARG A 102 28.95 -0.72 -7.68
CA ARG A 102 30.03 -1.66 -8.07
C ARG A 102 31.43 -1.16 -7.67
N SER A 103 31.69 0.14 -7.78
CA SER A 103 32.98 0.73 -7.47
C SER A 103 33.32 0.72 -5.97
N THR A 104 32.33 0.73 -5.11
CA THR A 104 32.51 0.77 -3.65
C THR A 104 32.90 -0.58 -3.03
N LEU A 105 32.62 -1.69 -3.73
CA LEU A 105 32.90 -3.05 -3.25
C LEU A 105 34.35 -3.50 -3.41
N GLY A 106 35.21 -2.64 -3.96
CA GLY A 106 36.66 -2.82 -4.09
C GLY A 106 37.06 -3.94 -5.04
N LYS A 107 38.26 -3.83 -5.63
CA LYS A 107 38.85 -4.76 -6.61
C LYS A 107 38.97 -6.23 -6.15
N LYS A 108 38.60 -6.55 -4.92
CA LYS A 108 38.80 -7.90 -4.32
C LYS A 108 37.72 -8.92 -4.72
N ARG A 109 36.57 -8.53 -5.25
CA ARG A 109 35.47 -9.48 -5.51
C ARG A 109 34.92 -9.51 -6.93
N THR A 110 35.12 -8.50 -7.73
CA THR A 110 34.60 -8.48 -9.11
C THR A 110 35.74 -8.68 -10.12
N LYS A 111 35.81 -9.89 -10.69
CA LYS A 111 36.50 -10.13 -11.98
C LYS A 111 35.74 -9.48 -13.15
N THR A 112 34.75 -8.66 -12.86
CA THR A 112 33.84 -8.06 -13.85
C THR A 112 34.48 -6.78 -14.38
N SER A 113 34.58 -6.71 -15.69
CA SER A 113 34.95 -5.52 -16.46
C SER A 113 34.04 -4.34 -16.08
N ASN A 114 34.62 -3.15 -15.97
CA ASN A 114 33.86 -1.90 -15.89
C ASN A 114 33.57 -1.35 -17.29
N ASP A 115 33.83 -2.12 -18.34
CA ASP A 115 33.52 -1.74 -19.70
C ASP A 115 31.99 -1.68 -19.92
N ARG A 116 31.51 -0.59 -20.47
CA ARG A 116 30.06 -0.36 -20.67
C ARG A 116 29.43 -1.43 -21.57
N GLY A 117 30.20 -1.94 -22.53
CA GLY A 117 29.76 -3.02 -23.43
C GLY A 117 29.57 -4.36 -22.71
N ASP A 118 30.47 -4.69 -21.78
CA ASP A 118 30.36 -5.91 -20.98
C ASP A 118 29.16 -5.84 -20.03
N LEU A 119 28.95 -4.68 -19.44
CA LEU A 119 27.82 -4.44 -18.52
C LEU A 119 26.46 -4.50 -19.22
N ILE A 120 26.36 -4.01 -20.45
CA ILE A 120 25.15 -4.17 -21.27
C ILE A 120 24.89 -5.66 -21.55
N ARG A 121 25.93 -6.43 -21.87
CA ARG A 121 25.79 -7.88 -22.10
C ARG A 121 25.32 -8.60 -20.83
N GLU A 122 25.92 -8.28 -19.69
CA GLU A 122 25.53 -8.85 -18.40
C GLU A 122 24.08 -8.52 -18.02
N LEU A 123 23.67 -7.25 -18.15
CA LEU A 123 22.29 -6.82 -17.89
C LEU A 123 21.31 -7.56 -18.80
N ARG A 124 21.59 -7.65 -20.10
CA ARG A 124 20.73 -8.38 -21.05
C ARG A 124 20.65 -9.87 -20.75
N GLN A 125 21.77 -10.49 -20.39
CA GLN A 125 21.80 -11.90 -20.03
C GLN A 125 20.96 -12.16 -18.78
N LEU A 126 21.13 -11.37 -17.72
CA LEU A 126 20.34 -11.49 -16.50
C LEU A 126 18.85 -11.21 -16.76
N SER A 127 18.54 -10.16 -17.54
CA SER A 127 17.16 -9.85 -17.92
C SER A 127 16.49 -11.01 -18.65
N ALA A 128 17.19 -11.61 -19.64
CA ALA A 128 16.68 -12.75 -20.37
C ALA A 128 16.47 -13.99 -19.48
N THR A 129 17.33 -14.21 -18.48
CA THR A 129 17.22 -15.34 -17.53
C THR A 129 15.94 -15.27 -16.73
N PHE A 130 15.50 -14.08 -16.31
CA PHE A 130 14.32 -13.88 -15.47
C PHE A 130 13.08 -13.36 -16.24
N GLY A 131 13.17 -13.25 -17.57
CA GLY A 131 12.07 -12.77 -18.40
C GLY A 131 11.73 -11.29 -18.20
N PHE A 132 12.72 -10.46 -17.80
CA PHE A 132 12.55 -9.02 -17.62
C PHE A 132 12.90 -8.28 -18.91
N ASP A 133 12.17 -7.21 -19.22
CA ASP A 133 12.45 -6.33 -20.36
C ASP A 133 12.91 -4.95 -19.85
N LEU A 134 14.23 -4.77 -19.79
CA LEU A 134 14.86 -3.56 -19.25
C LEU A 134 15.81 -2.94 -20.28
N PRO A 135 15.35 -1.94 -21.05
CA PRO A 135 16.17 -1.27 -22.05
C PRO A 135 17.34 -0.50 -21.41
N PRO A 136 18.63 -0.83 -21.69
CA PRO A 136 19.78 -0.28 -20.97
C PRO A 136 19.93 1.25 -21.07
N ASN A 137 19.47 1.84 -22.18
CA ASN A 137 19.65 3.26 -22.46
C ASN A 137 18.47 4.14 -22.04
N ASP A 138 17.35 3.55 -21.65
CA ASP A 138 16.18 4.30 -21.21
C ASP A 138 16.44 4.99 -19.87
N ARG A 139 15.77 6.13 -19.65
CA ARG A 139 15.81 6.79 -18.36
C ARG A 139 14.99 5.99 -17.35
N LEU A 140 15.53 5.85 -16.15
CA LEU A 140 14.83 5.12 -15.11
C LEU A 140 13.47 5.73 -14.74
N SER A 141 13.32 7.06 -14.92
CA SER A 141 12.02 7.75 -14.73
C SER A 141 10.89 7.22 -15.62
N ASN A 142 11.21 6.56 -16.73
CA ASN A 142 10.22 6.00 -17.65
C ASN A 142 9.74 4.59 -17.23
N LEU A 143 10.46 3.96 -16.31
CA LEU A 143 10.12 2.63 -15.82
C LEU A 143 9.04 2.69 -14.74
N THR A 144 8.16 1.70 -14.75
CA THR A 144 7.20 1.45 -13.68
C THR A 144 7.91 1.03 -12.38
N VAL A 145 7.20 1.07 -11.27
CA VAL A 145 7.73 0.63 -9.96
C VAL A 145 8.22 -0.82 -10.03
N GLY A 146 7.44 -1.71 -10.66
CA GLY A 146 7.81 -3.11 -10.81
C GLY A 146 9.08 -3.32 -11.63
N GLU A 147 9.25 -2.59 -12.74
CA GLU A 147 10.46 -2.65 -13.57
C GLU A 147 11.70 -2.12 -12.82
N ARG A 148 11.55 -1.09 -11.98
CA ARG A 148 12.62 -0.61 -11.12
C ARG A 148 13.03 -1.64 -10.07
N GLN A 149 12.05 -2.35 -9.48
CA GLN A 149 12.32 -3.46 -8.56
C GLN A 149 13.06 -4.61 -9.26
N GLN A 150 12.64 -4.96 -10.48
CA GLN A 150 13.33 -5.94 -11.31
C GLN A 150 14.78 -5.55 -11.56
N LEU A 151 15.03 -4.30 -11.94
CA LEU A 151 16.39 -3.78 -12.13
C LEU A 151 17.22 -3.89 -10.85
N GLU A 152 16.66 -3.55 -9.70
CA GLU A 152 17.37 -3.63 -8.41
C GLU A 152 17.74 -5.07 -8.06
N ILE A 153 16.85 -6.04 -8.29
CA ILE A 153 17.15 -7.45 -8.14
C ILE A 153 18.33 -7.86 -9.03
N LEU A 154 18.31 -7.50 -10.32
CA LEU A 154 19.41 -7.80 -11.23
C LEU A 154 20.72 -7.15 -10.79
N ARG A 155 20.65 -5.90 -10.29
CA ARG A 155 21.82 -5.20 -9.74
C ARG A 155 22.42 -5.95 -8.55
N LEU A 156 21.60 -6.38 -7.60
CA LEU A 156 22.05 -7.15 -6.43
C LEU A 156 22.66 -8.51 -6.84
N LEU A 157 22.04 -9.20 -7.81
CA LEU A 157 22.58 -10.45 -8.34
C LEU A 157 23.94 -10.26 -9.01
N SER A 158 24.12 -9.17 -9.76
CA SER A 158 25.39 -8.81 -10.42
C SER A 158 26.50 -8.51 -9.41
N LEU A 159 26.15 -8.10 -8.18
CA LEU A 159 27.09 -7.91 -7.07
C LEU A 159 27.42 -9.22 -6.34
N GLY A 160 26.89 -10.36 -6.80
CA GLY A 160 27.17 -11.69 -6.26
C GLY A 160 26.43 -12.01 -4.95
N VAL A 161 25.32 -11.37 -4.71
CA VAL A 161 24.46 -11.62 -3.55
C VAL A 161 23.93 -13.06 -3.57
N LYS A 162 23.94 -13.72 -2.43
CA LYS A 162 23.48 -15.10 -2.20
C LYS A 162 22.16 -15.15 -1.43
N THR A 163 21.92 -14.15 -0.58
CA THR A 163 20.65 -13.95 0.15
C THR A 163 20.03 -12.63 -0.25
N LEU A 164 18.78 -12.66 -0.70
CA LEU A 164 17.98 -11.48 -1.04
C LEU A 164 16.93 -11.23 0.02
N ILE A 165 16.89 -10.02 0.54
CA ILE A 165 15.81 -9.52 1.41
C ILE A 165 14.90 -8.67 0.55
N LEU A 166 13.62 -9.02 0.48
CA LEU A 166 12.59 -8.30 -0.28
C LEU A 166 11.60 -7.70 0.72
N ASP A 167 11.68 -6.37 0.93
CA ASP A 167 10.84 -5.65 1.90
C ASP A 167 9.61 -5.07 1.20
N GLU A 168 8.45 -5.71 1.39
CA GLU A 168 7.15 -5.37 0.79
C GLU A 168 7.18 -5.18 -0.75
N PRO A 169 7.74 -6.12 -1.52
CA PRO A 169 8.02 -5.92 -2.93
C PRO A 169 6.77 -5.95 -3.82
N THR A 170 5.61 -6.32 -3.29
CA THR A 170 4.33 -6.35 -4.02
C THR A 170 3.53 -5.05 -3.89
N THR A 171 4.03 -4.08 -3.13
CA THR A 171 3.34 -2.80 -2.95
C THR A 171 3.49 -1.92 -4.20
N GLY A 172 2.36 -1.53 -4.79
CA GLY A 172 2.33 -0.60 -5.93
C GLY A 172 2.66 -1.22 -7.29
N ILE A 173 2.66 -2.55 -7.41
CA ILE A 173 2.84 -3.25 -8.69
C ILE A 173 1.53 -3.92 -9.17
N SER A 174 1.41 -4.11 -10.48
CA SER A 174 0.25 -4.79 -11.09
C SER A 174 0.27 -6.30 -10.84
N ALA A 175 -0.88 -6.98 -11.03
CA ALA A 175 -0.99 -8.43 -10.90
C ALA A 175 -0.01 -9.18 -11.84
N SER A 176 0.16 -8.71 -13.08
CA SER A 176 1.12 -9.30 -14.03
C SER A 176 2.57 -9.13 -13.59
N GLN A 177 2.91 -7.97 -13.01
CA GLN A 177 4.23 -7.71 -12.44
C GLN A 177 4.48 -8.55 -11.18
N LYS A 178 3.47 -8.75 -10.33
CA LYS A 178 3.52 -9.67 -9.17
C LYS A 178 3.85 -11.10 -9.63
N THR A 179 3.13 -11.61 -10.63
CA THR A 179 3.37 -12.96 -11.19
C THR A 179 4.80 -13.11 -11.73
N ALA A 180 5.30 -12.10 -12.47
CA ALA A 180 6.67 -12.10 -12.98
C ALA A 180 7.71 -12.09 -11.84
N LEU A 181 7.49 -11.27 -10.82
CA LEU A 181 8.34 -11.20 -9.62
C LEU A 181 8.38 -12.55 -8.89
N PHE A 182 7.23 -13.17 -8.63
CA PHE A 182 7.13 -14.44 -7.91
C PHE A 182 7.79 -15.58 -8.69
N THR A 183 7.63 -15.59 -10.01
CA THR A 183 8.33 -16.55 -10.89
C THR A 183 9.84 -16.41 -10.77
N ALA A 184 10.35 -15.18 -10.83
CA ALA A 184 11.78 -14.91 -10.68
C ALA A 184 12.30 -15.31 -9.29
N VAL A 185 11.56 -15.01 -8.22
CA VAL A 185 11.93 -15.38 -6.84
C VAL A 185 11.97 -16.89 -6.66
N LYS A 186 10.99 -17.64 -7.19
CA LYS A 186 10.97 -19.11 -7.15
C LYS A 186 12.15 -19.69 -7.92
N GLN A 187 12.51 -19.13 -9.06
CA GLN A 187 13.69 -19.54 -9.83
C GLN A 187 14.98 -19.28 -9.05
N LEU A 188 15.13 -18.09 -8.43
CA LEU A 188 16.29 -17.75 -7.62
C LEU A 188 16.47 -18.73 -6.44
N ALA A 189 15.38 -19.11 -5.78
CA ALA A 189 15.42 -20.10 -4.71
C ALA A 189 15.84 -21.49 -5.27
N ALA A 190 15.30 -21.92 -6.41
CA ALA A 190 15.71 -23.16 -7.08
C ALA A 190 17.20 -23.14 -7.47
N ASP A 191 17.76 -21.99 -7.82
CA ASP A 191 19.19 -21.76 -8.10
C ASP A 191 20.05 -21.71 -6.83
N GLY A 192 19.48 -22.02 -5.65
CA GLY A 192 20.18 -22.10 -4.36
C GLY A 192 20.36 -20.76 -3.64
N LYS A 193 19.71 -19.68 -4.09
CA LYS A 193 19.67 -18.42 -3.35
C LYS A 193 18.71 -18.54 -2.18
N SER A 194 19.00 -17.87 -1.06
CA SER A 194 18.06 -17.75 0.05
C SER A 194 17.29 -16.46 -0.09
N ILE A 195 15.99 -16.51 0.11
CA ILE A 195 15.12 -15.34 -0.01
C ILE A 195 14.44 -15.09 1.34
N ILE A 196 14.53 -13.86 1.83
CA ILE A 196 13.77 -13.38 2.99
C ILE A 196 12.70 -12.45 2.44
N PHE A 197 11.46 -12.90 2.48
CA PHE A 197 10.31 -12.18 1.94
C PHE A 197 9.51 -11.54 3.07
N VAL A 198 9.52 -10.21 3.14
CA VAL A 198 8.83 -9.44 4.17
C VAL A 198 7.54 -8.90 3.61
N SER A 199 6.42 -9.25 4.25
CA SER A 199 5.10 -8.79 3.84
C SER A 199 4.16 -8.64 5.04
N HIS A 200 3.13 -7.85 4.86
CA HIS A 200 1.95 -7.84 5.72
C HIS A 200 0.74 -8.52 5.05
N LYS A 201 0.88 -8.92 3.76
CA LYS A 201 -0.15 -9.59 2.98
C LYS A 201 -0.01 -11.11 3.13
N LEU A 202 -1.05 -11.72 3.64
CA LEU A 202 -1.11 -13.16 3.91
C LEU A 202 -1.01 -13.97 2.63
N GLU A 203 -1.76 -13.57 1.60
CA GLU A 203 -1.84 -14.21 0.29
C GLU A 203 -0.47 -14.29 -0.41
N ASP A 204 0.34 -13.21 -0.34
CA ASP A 204 1.66 -13.18 -0.92
C ASP A 204 2.60 -14.21 -0.28
N VAL A 205 2.48 -14.37 1.05
CA VAL A 205 3.30 -15.28 1.82
C VAL A 205 2.88 -16.74 1.59
N GLU A 206 1.57 -17.00 1.54
CA GLU A 206 1.02 -18.32 1.22
C GLU A 206 1.41 -18.79 -0.18
N GLU A 207 1.39 -17.90 -1.17
CA GLU A 207 1.74 -18.23 -2.56
C GLU A 207 3.23 -18.48 -2.77
N LEU A 208 4.10 -17.78 -2.02
CA LEU A 208 5.53 -17.71 -2.33
C LEU A 208 6.44 -18.46 -1.36
N CYS A 209 6.11 -18.47 -0.05
CA CYS A 209 7.03 -18.90 0.98
C CYS A 209 6.99 -20.41 1.23
N ASP A 210 8.14 -20.98 1.64
CA ASP A 210 8.22 -22.36 2.11
C ASP A 210 7.91 -22.44 3.60
N ARG A 211 8.48 -21.51 4.36
CA ARG A 211 8.31 -21.32 5.82
C ARG A 211 8.15 -19.84 6.11
N LEU A 212 7.56 -19.54 7.24
CA LEU A 212 7.42 -18.16 7.70
C LEU A 212 7.53 -18.06 9.23
N MET A 213 7.87 -16.86 9.69
CA MET A 213 7.66 -16.43 11.06
C MET A 213 6.67 -15.26 11.12
N VAL A 214 5.90 -15.20 12.19
CA VAL A 214 5.01 -14.08 12.50
C VAL A 214 5.66 -13.22 13.58
N MET A 215 5.79 -11.93 13.27
CA MET A 215 6.28 -10.92 14.21
C MET A 215 5.15 -10.03 14.72
N ARG A 216 5.16 -9.73 16.02
CA ARG A 216 4.26 -8.76 16.65
C ARG A 216 4.99 -8.04 17.78
N GLN A 217 4.90 -6.70 17.80
CA GLN A 217 5.51 -5.84 18.83
C GLN A 217 6.99 -6.10 19.09
N GLY A 218 7.73 -6.37 18.01
CA GLY A 218 9.19 -6.62 18.08
C GLY A 218 9.59 -8.03 18.50
N GLN A 219 8.68 -8.98 18.61
CA GLN A 219 8.92 -10.36 19.01
C GLN A 219 8.42 -11.36 17.97
N VAL A 220 9.00 -12.55 17.94
CA VAL A 220 8.49 -13.69 17.17
C VAL A 220 7.36 -14.34 17.99
N ILE A 221 6.17 -14.42 17.41
CA ILE A 221 5.00 -15.03 18.05
C ILE A 221 4.89 -16.51 17.70
N GLY A 222 5.32 -16.88 16.51
CA GLY A 222 5.31 -18.27 16.05
C GLY A 222 5.96 -18.41 14.68
N GLU A 223 6.20 -19.66 14.30
CA GLU A 223 6.66 -20.06 12.98
C GLU A 223 5.69 -21.08 12.38
N ALA A 224 5.58 -21.09 11.06
CA ALA A 224 4.75 -22.06 10.35
C ALA A 224 5.45 -22.54 9.07
N GLU A 225 5.18 -23.79 8.70
CA GLU A 225 5.44 -24.30 7.35
C GLU A 225 4.22 -24.01 6.48
N VAL A 226 4.46 -23.47 5.28
CA VAL A 226 3.40 -23.09 4.34
C VAL A 226 3.05 -24.27 3.44
N LYS A 227 4.07 -24.98 2.95
CA LYS A 227 3.87 -26.12 2.04
C LYS A 227 3.13 -27.29 2.71
N GLY A 228 2.04 -27.74 2.09
CA GLY A 228 1.30 -28.95 2.50
C GLY A 228 0.19 -28.70 3.52
N ARG A 229 -0.14 -27.45 3.85
CA ARG A 229 -1.31 -27.11 4.68
C ARG A 229 -2.48 -26.63 3.81
N GLU A 230 -3.71 -26.87 4.29
CA GLU A 230 -4.90 -26.25 3.68
C GLU A 230 -4.89 -24.73 3.93
N SER A 231 -5.13 -23.95 2.87
CA SER A 231 -5.02 -22.48 2.88
C SER A 231 -5.86 -21.82 3.97
N ASN A 232 -7.09 -22.30 4.19
CA ASN A 232 -8.01 -21.72 5.18
C ASN A 232 -7.57 -21.91 6.64
N GLU A 233 -7.00 -23.09 6.98
CA GLU A 233 -6.51 -23.35 8.35
C GLU A 233 -5.23 -22.55 8.63
N LEU A 234 -4.34 -22.46 7.63
CA LEU A 234 -3.12 -21.69 7.74
C LEU A 234 -3.45 -20.19 7.90
N ALA A 235 -4.33 -19.65 7.07
CA ALA A 235 -4.77 -18.26 7.11
C ALA A 235 -5.33 -17.87 8.47
N SER A 236 -6.26 -18.66 9.01
CA SER A 236 -6.84 -18.40 10.35
C SER A 236 -5.78 -18.39 11.45
N SER A 237 -4.89 -19.39 11.45
CA SER A 237 -3.81 -19.49 12.43
C SER A 237 -2.84 -18.29 12.36
N LEU A 238 -2.51 -17.84 11.14
CA LEU A 238 -1.59 -16.70 10.93
C LEU A 238 -2.23 -15.38 11.36
N VAL A 239 -3.53 -15.19 11.08
CA VAL A 239 -4.30 -14.04 11.56
C VAL A 239 -4.30 -14.00 13.09
N ASP A 240 -4.56 -15.11 13.76
CA ASP A 240 -4.53 -15.18 15.23
C ASP A 240 -3.14 -14.83 15.79
N MET A 241 -2.06 -15.33 15.17
CA MET A 241 -0.69 -15.00 15.58
C MET A 241 -0.38 -13.51 15.36
N MET A 242 -0.82 -12.93 14.25
CA MET A 242 -0.57 -11.52 13.91
C MET A 242 -1.28 -10.57 14.87
N PHE A 243 -2.55 -10.83 15.15
CA PHE A 243 -3.44 -9.91 15.86
C PHE A 243 -3.76 -10.34 17.30
N GLY A 244 -3.60 -11.62 17.63
CA GLY A 244 -3.90 -12.17 18.97
C GLY A 244 -5.38 -12.22 19.30
N ARG A 245 -6.24 -12.16 18.29
CA ARG A 245 -7.71 -12.27 18.38
C ARG A 245 -8.27 -12.58 17.00
N GLU A 246 -9.42 -13.24 16.93
CA GLU A 246 -10.21 -13.35 15.70
C GLU A 246 -10.57 -11.93 15.20
N LEU A 247 -10.08 -11.58 14.01
CA LEU A 247 -10.54 -10.38 13.33
C LEU A 247 -11.80 -10.76 12.54
N ALA A 248 -12.95 -10.32 13.03
CA ALA A 248 -14.17 -10.42 12.24
C ALA A 248 -14.07 -9.49 11.04
N ILE A 249 -13.98 -10.06 9.84
CA ILE A 249 -14.14 -9.30 8.59
C ILE A 249 -15.56 -8.72 8.64
N PRO A 250 -15.75 -7.40 8.43
CA PRO A 250 -17.09 -6.82 8.38
C PRO A 250 -17.93 -7.56 7.34
N ALA A 251 -19.10 -8.04 7.77
CA ALA A 251 -20.03 -8.69 6.85
C ALA A 251 -20.40 -7.70 5.74
N LYS A 252 -20.50 -8.20 4.50
CA LYS A 252 -20.95 -7.40 3.35
C LYS A 252 -22.37 -6.93 3.64
N HIS A 253 -22.59 -5.62 3.54
CA HIS A 253 -23.91 -5.04 3.75
C HIS A 253 -24.84 -5.49 2.61
N GLU A 254 -25.99 -6.09 2.93
CA GLU A 254 -26.99 -6.46 1.92
C GLU A 254 -27.98 -5.30 1.76
N ILE A 255 -27.76 -4.50 0.72
CA ILE A 255 -28.71 -3.46 0.33
C ILE A 255 -29.78 -4.07 -0.60
N ASN A 256 -31.03 -3.84 -0.30
CA ASN A 256 -32.12 -4.19 -1.20
C ASN A 256 -32.26 -3.08 -2.27
N ILE A 257 -31.44 -3.17 -3.32
CA ILE A 257 -31.31 -2.14 -4.39
C ILE A 257 -32.64 -1.90 -5.14
N GLN A 258 -33.62 -2.79 -5.00
CA GLN A 258 -34.85 -2.76 -5.83
C GLN A 258 -35.95 -1.81 -5.36
N GLN A 259 -35.82 -1.11 -4.23
CA GLN A 259 -36.94 -0.37 -3.62
C GLN A 259 -36.68 1.11 -3.29
N THR A 260 -35.48 1.66 -3.56
CA THR A 260 -35.18 3.06 -3.22
C THR A 260 -34.92 3.89 -4.48
N GLU A 261 -35.41 5.13 -4.51
CA GLU A 261 -35.02 6.10 -5.52
C GLU A 261 -33.52 6.43 -5.37
N PRO A 262 -32.79 6.57 -6.51
CA PRO A 262 -31.36 6.82 -6.44
C PRO A 262 -31.07 8.20 -5.83
N ALA A 263 -30.22 8.24 -4.82
CA ALA A 263 -29.85 9.47 -4.12
C ALA A 263 -28.72 10.25 -4.81
N LEU A 264 -27.86 9.59 -5.61
CA LEU A 264 -26.92 10.25 -6.53
C LEU A 264 -27.29 9.87 -7.96
N VAL A 265 -27.48 10.87 -8.81
CA VAL A 265 -27.75 10.69 -10.25
C VAL A 265 -26.81 11.56 -11.06
N ILE A 266 -26.04 10.92 -11.93
CA ILE A 266 -25.16 11.57 -12.91
C ILE A 266 -25.68 11.24 -14.31
N GLN A 267 -25.76 12.25 -15.19
CA GLN A 267 -26.24 12.10 -16.56
C GLN A 267 -25.37 12.92 -17.52
N ASP A 268 -24.94 12.27 -18.62
CA ASP A 268 -24.19 12.86 -19.74
C ASP A 268 -22.99 13.70 -19.29
N LEU A 269 -22.31 13.23 -18.24
CA LEU A 269 -21.21 13.94 -17.60
C LEU A 269 -19.96 13.91 -18.49
N GLN A 270 -19.39 15.08 -18.75
CA GLN A 270 -18.12 15.24 -19.44
C GLN A 270 -17.17 16.08 -18.58
N ILE A 271 -15.95 15.57 -18.38
CA ILE A 271 -14.93 16.22 -17.57
C ILE A 271 -13.61 16.15 -18.32
N ASP A 272 -13.02 17.30 -18.61
CA ASP A 272 -11.69 17.38 -19.19
C ASP A 272 -10.64 17.50 -18.08
N GLY A 273 -9.73 16.54 -18.03
CA GLY A 273 -8.51 16.60 -17.22
C GLY A 273 -7.31 16.94 -18.08
N ASP A 274 -6.13 17.12 -17.45
CA ASP A 274 -4.89 17.52 -18.13
C ASP A 274 -4.45 16.54 -19.25
N ARG A 275 -4.74 15.24 -19.08
CA ARG A 275 -4.27 14.17 -19.98
C ARG A 275 -5.39 13.32 -20.57
N LEU A 276 -6.59 13.44 -20.05
CA LEU A 276 -7.68 12.54 -20.35
C LEU A 276 -9.02 13.28 -20.20
N SER A 277 -9.96 13.03 -21.14
CA SER A 277 -11.37 13.41 -20.98
C SER A 277 -12.18 12.22 -20.52
N LEU A 278 -12.98 12.40 -19.48
CA LEU A 278 -13.88 11.39 -18.92
C LEU A 278 -15.31 11.64 -19.43
N GLN A 279 -15.95 10.57 -19.89
CA GLN A 279 -17.37 10.60 -20.26
C GLN A 279 -18.13 9.52 -19.49
N ILE A 280 -19.26 9.94 -18.87
CA ILE A 280 -20.17 9.03 -18.15
C ILE A 280 -21.60 9.33 -18.62
N ASP A 281 -22.22 8.40 -19.33
CA ASP A 281 -23.57 8.55 -19.84
C ASP A 281 -24.59 8.56 -18.70
N LYS A 282 -24.50 7.59 -17.78
CA LYS A 282 -25.39 7.49 -16.63
C LYS A 282 -24.73 6.74 -15.46
N LEU A 283 -24.82 7.31 -14.27
CA LEU A 283 -24.48 6.65 -13.01
C LEU A 283 -25.57 6.95 -11.99
N THR A 284 -26.06 5.92 -11.32
CA THR A 284 -27.04 6.03 -10.22
C THR A 284 -26.55 5.28 -9.00
N VAL A 285 -26.63 5.91 -7.83
CA VAL A 285 -26.23 5.33 -6.54
C VAL A 285 -27.38 5.50 -5.55
N ASN A 286 -27.71 4.44 -4.83
CA ASN A 286 -28.77 4.43 -3.84
C ASN A 286 -28.22 4.79 -2.45
N GLU A 287 -29.10 5.18 -1.53
CA GLU A 287 -28.72 5.40 -0.14
C GLU A 287 -28.08 4.15 0.46
N GLY A 288 -27.00 4.34 1.20
CA GLY A 288 -26.22 3.29 1.85
C GLY A 288 -25.32 2.47 0.93
N GLU A 289 -25.35 2.73 -0.38
CA GLU A 289 -24.63 1.95 -1.38
C GLU A 289 -23.14 2.33 -1.47
N VAL A 290 -22.30 1.31 -1.68
CA VAL A 290 -20.85 1.44 -1.87
C VAL A 290 -20.48 1.10 -3.31
N ILE A 291 -19.96 2.08 -4.05
CA ILE A 291 -19.50 1.92 -5.43
C ILE A 291 -17.97 1.92 -5.46
N GLY A 292 -17.39 0.82 -5.94
CA GLY A 292 -15.96 0.73 -6.24
C GLY A 292 -15.64 1.30 -7.62
N LEU A 293 -14.63 2.14 -7.71
CA LEU A 293 -14.14 2.73 -8.96
C LEU A 293 -12.83 2.06 -9.36
N ALA A 294 -12.91 1.02 -10.18
CA ALA A 294 -11.77 0.20 -10.59
C ALA A 294 -11.11 0.75 -11.87
N GLY A 295 -9.79 0.70 -11.96
CA GLY A 295 -9.03 1.11 -13.14
C GLY A 295 -7.59 1.43 -12.81
N LEU A 296 -6.74 1.52 -13.84
CA LEU A 296 -5.37 2.00 -13.64
C LEU A 296 -5.39 3.47 -13.20
N GLU A 297 -4.40 3.86 -12.43
CA GLU A 297 -4.22 5.25 -11.98
C GLU A 297 -4.19 6.20 -13.19
N GLY A 298 -4.94 7.30 -13.12
CA GLY A 298 -5.05 8.26 -14.22
C GLY A 298 -6.14 7.95 -15.27
N ASN A 299 -6.94 6.89 -15.13
CA ASN A 299 -8.01 6.55 -16.09
C ASN A 299 -9.33 7.34 -15.89
N GLY A 300 -9.37 8.31 -14.96
CA GLY A 300 -10.50 9.23 -14.79
C GLY A 300 -11.28 9.08 -13.49
N GLN A 301 -10.96 8.08 -12.64
CA GLN A 301 -11.64 7.87 -11.35
C GLN A 301 -11.58 9.12 -10.47
N GLN A 302 -10.39 9.73 -10.37
CA GLN A 302 -10.17 10.95 -9.59
C GLN A 302 -11.00 12.13 -10.14
N LEU A 303 -11.11 12.26 -11.47
CA LEU A 303 -11.92 13.32 -12.09
C LEU A 303 -13.39 13.22 -11.65
N LEU A 304 -13.95 12.00 -11.62
CA LEU A 304 -15.28 11.76 -11.12
C LEU A 304 -15.43 12.16 -9.65
N LEU A 305 -14.51 11.71 -8.79
CA LEU A 305 -14.55 12.02 -7.36
C LEU A 305 -14.46 13.52 -7.11
N LEU A 306 -13.54 14.23 -7.79
CA LEU A 306 -13.39 15.68 -7.67
C LEU A 306 -14.62 16.44 -8.17
N ALA A 307 -15.26 15.98 -9.26
CA ALA A 307 -16.50 16.60 -9.75
C ALA A 307 -17.66 16.38 -8.76
N CYS A 308 -17.81 15.18 -8.21
CA CYS A 308 -18.81 14.88 -7.18
C CYS A 308 -18.53 15.59 -5.85
N ALA A 309 -17.27 15.97 -5.58
CA ALA A 309 -16.90 16.79 -4.43
C ALA A 309 -17.12 18.31 -4.65
N GLY A 310 -17.39 18.73 -5.88
CA GLY A 310 -17.47 20.15 -6.25
C GLY A 310 -16.11 20.87 -6.29
N LEU A 311 -15.03 20.09 -6.38
CA LEU A 311 -13.65 20.57 -6.49
C LEU A 311 -13.23 20.74 -7.96
N LEU A 312 -13.91 20.06 -8.87
CA LEU A 312 -13.74 20.17 -10.31
C LEU A 312 -15.09 20.44 -10.97
N LYS A 313 -15.15 21.35 -11.93
CA LYS A 313 -16.37 21.65 -12.68
C LYS A 313 -16.45 20.78 -13.93
N PRO A 314 -17.54 20.05 -14.15
CA PRO A 314 -17.73 19.34 -15.41
C PRO A 314 -17.97 20.33 -16.58
N ASN A 315 -17.56 19.90 -17.78
CA ASN A 315 -17.76 20.66 -19.02
C ASN A 315 -19.21 20.55 -19.52
N ALA A 316 -19.85 19.38 -19.30
CA ALA A 316 -21.24 19.11 -19.66
C ALA A 316 -21.84 18.08 -18.70
N GLY A 317 -23.16 17.90 -18.78
CA GLY A 317 -23.91 16.92 -18.00
C GLY A 317 -24.47 17.48 -16.70
N LYS A 318 -25.03 16.57 -15.87
CA LYS A 318 -25.70 16.93 -14.62
C LYS A 318 -25.28 16.00 -13.48
N ILE A 319 -25.14 16.59 -12.30
CA ILE A 319 -24.92 15.88 -11.03
C ILE A 319 -26.05 16.28 -10.08
N ARG A 320 -26.89 15.32 -9.68
CA ARG A 320 -27.97 15.52 -8.70
C ARG A 320 -27.71 14.66 -7.46
N ILE A 321 -27.86 15.23 -6.29
CA ILE A 321 -27.68 14.55 -5.01
C ILE A 321 -28.91 14.87 -4.15
N SER A 322 -29.60 13.83 -3.68
CA SER A 322 -30.83 13.95 -2.89
C SER A 322 -31.80 14.97 -3.50
N ASP A 323 -32.08 14.83 -4.81
CA ASP A 323 -32.92 15.70 -5.62
C ASP A 323 -32.46 17.16 -5.84
N VAL A 324 -31.29 17.52 -5.30
CA VAL A 324 -30.69 18.84 -5.52
C VAL A 324 -29.75 18.81 -6.71
N ASP A 325 -29.92 19.69 -7.67
CA ASP A 325 -28.96 19.88 -8.77
C ASP A 325 -27.70 20.57 -8.24
N MET A 326 -26.60 19.82 -8.24
CA MET A 326 -25.31 20.27 -7.77
C MET A 326 -24.37 20.71 -8.88
N THR A 327 -24.78 20.58 -10.13
CA THR A 327 -24.02 20.91 -11.33
C THR A 327 -23.46 22.34 -11.24
N ASN A 328 -22.14 22.49 -11.33
CA ASN A 328 -21.45 23.78 -11.30
C ASN A 328 -21.69 24.65 -10.04
N ARG A 329 -22.23 24.09 -8.95
CA ARG A 329 -22.38 24.80 -7.68
C ARG A 329 -21.01 25.05 -7.04
N ALA A 330 -20.95 26.06 -6.18
CA ALA A 330 -19.75 26.30 -5.39
C ALA A 330 -19.54 25.20 -4.34
N TYR A 331 -18.29 24.88 -4.02
CA TYR A 331 -17.89 23.84 -3.05
C TYR A 331 -18.66 23.92 -1.71
N SER A 332 -18.95 25.15 -1.23
CA SER A 332 -19.73 25.34 -0.01
C SER A 332 -21.13 24.75 -0.04
N HIS A 333 -21.73 24.57 -1.23
CA HIS A 333 -23.04 23.89 -1.37
C HIS A 333 -22.90 22.38 -1.21
N PHE A 334 -21.82 21.80 -1.73
CA PHE A 334 -21.50 20.36 -1.55
C PHE A 334 -21.33 20.03 -0.07
N LEU A 335 -20.59 20.85 0.68
CA LEU A 335 -20.46 20.70 2.13
C LEU A 335 -21.81 20.77 2.87
N LYS A 336 -22.71 21.69 2.47
CA LYS A 336 -24.05 21.83 3.08
C LYS A 336 -24.95 20.64 2.81
N VAL A 337 -24.80 20.00 1.65
CA VAL A 337 -25.52 18.75 1.31
C VAL A 337 -24.92 17.54 1.98
N GLY A 338 -23.83 17.68 2.73
CA GLY A 338 -23.21 16.58 3.45
C GLY A 338 -22.32 15.71 2.57
N ILE A 339 -21.49 16.31 1.72
CA ILE A 339 -20.50 15.59 0.92
C ILE A 339 -19.13 15.72 1.57
N GLY A 340 -18.48 14.57 1.80
CA GLY A 340 -17.13 14.46 2.30
C GLY A 340 -16.17 13.93 1.24
N TYR A 341 -14.91 14.37 1.28
CA TYR A 341 -13.86 13.91 0.39
C TYR A 341 -12.59 13.58 1.19
N LEU A 342 -12.06 12.38 0.99
CA LEU A 342 -10.81 11.90 1.56
C LEU A 342 -9.80 11.65 0.43
N PRO A 343 -8.77 12.49 0.27
CA PRO A 343 -7.75 12.35 -0.76
C PRO A 343 -6.77 11.22 -0.44
N ALA A 344 -6.08 10.73 -1.48
CA ALA A 344 -5.05 9.69 -1.36
C ALA A 344 -3.82 10.16 -0.58
N ASP A 345 -3.33 11.38 -0.84
CA ASP A 345 -2.20 11.95 -0.09
C ASP A 345 -2.69 12.66 1.18
N ARG A 346 -2.44 12.01 2.31
CA ARG A 346 -2.90 12.45 3.62
C ARG A 346 -2.27 13.76 4.08
N LEU A 347 -1.01 13.99 3.74
CA LEU A 347 -0.23 15.14 4.23
C LEU A 347 -0.09 16.27 3.20
N GLN A 348 -0.41 16.02 1.94
CA GLN A 348 -0.39 17.04 0.91
C GLN A 348 -1.78 17.67 0.72
N ASP A 349 -2.82 16.82 0.69
CA ASP A 349 -4.18 17.23 0.31
C ASP A 349 -5.19 17.11 1.46
N GLY A 350 -4.92 16.26 2.47
CA GLY A 350 -5.89 15.94 3.52
C GLY A 350 -5.63 16.60 4.87
N LEU A 351 -4.37 16.71 5.28
CA LEU A 351 -3.94 17.30 6.54
C LEU A 351 -2.88 18.38 6.29
N ILE A 352 -2.82 19.38 7.11
CA ILE A 352 -1.87 20.48 6.96
C ILE A 352 -0.61 20.19 7.77
N ARG A 353 0.53 20.03 7.10
CA ARG A 353 1.83 19.85 7.76
C ARG A 353 2.15 21.01 8.69
N GLY A 354 2.74 20.69 9.83
CA GLY A 354 3.09 21.70 10.85
C GLY A 354 1.98 21.97 11.84
N LEU A 355 0.72 21.60 11.55
CA LEU A 355 -0.38 21.72 12.48
C LEU A 355 -0.56 20.44 13.32
N SER A 356 -1.05 20.63 14.53
CA SER A 356 -1.42 19.55 15.46
C SER A 356 -2.85 19.08 15.24
N ILE A 357 -3.22 17.95 15.87
CA ILE A 357 -4.57 17.38 15.77
C ILE A 357 -5.62 18.41 16.19
N HIS A 358 -5.45 19.10 17.33
CA HIS A 358 -6.45 20.07 17.81
C HIS A 358 -6.56 21.31 16.92
N GLU A 359 -5.48 21.72 16.23
CA GLU A 359 -5.53 22.82 15.27
C GLU A 359 -6.35 22.46 14.02
N HIS A 360 -6.35 21.18 13.60
CA HIS A 360 -7.22 20.71 12.52
C HIS A 360 -8.70 20.77 12.92
N PHE A 361 -9.03 20.41 14.17
CA PHE A 361 -10.40 20.56 14.67
C PHE A 361 -10.83 22.02 14.75
N MET A 362 -9.91 22.93 15.05
CA MET A 362 -10.16 24.36 15.01
C MET A 362 -10.52 24.84 13.59
N LEU A 363 -9.77 24.43 12.59
CA LEU A 363 -10.03 24.82 11.20
C LEU A 363 -11.40 24.35 10.69
N ARG A 364 -11.89 23.25 11.23
CA ARG A 364 -13.16 22.67 10.83
C ARG A 364 -14.38 23.30 11.49
N GLN A 365 -14.24 23.86 12.68
CA GLN A 365 -15.35 24.48 13.39
C GLN A 365 -15.71 25.84 12.78
N SER A 366 -17.01 26.06 12.52
CA SER A 366 -17.50 27.39 12.19
C SER A 366 -17.44 28.27 13.45
N HIS A 367 -16.50 29.18 13.50
CA HIS A 367 -16.40 30.14 14.60
C HIS A 367 -17.28 31.34 14.29
N SER A 368 -18.26 31.61 15.15
CA SER A 368 -19.13 32.82 15.06
C SER A 368 -18.51 34.07 15.70
N GLY A 369 -17.27 34.00 16.18
CA GLY A 369 -16.59 35.06 16.89
C GLY A 369 -15.13 35.30 16.46
N PHE A 370 -14.59 36.45 16.87
CA PHE A 370 -13.21 36.86 16.59
C PHE A 370 -12.16 36.05 17.38
N LEU A 371 -12.54 35.34 18.43
CA LEU A 371 -11.65 34.59 19.29
C LEU A 371 -11.87 33.10 19.20
N ILE A 372 -10.76 32.36 19.04
CA ILE A 372 -10.77 30.91 19.00
C ILE A 372 -10.83 30.35 20.42
N ASN A 373 -11.80 29.48 20.70
CA ASN A 373 -11.84 28.78 21.97
C ASN A 373 -10.95 27.54 21.96
N TRP A 374 -9.67 27.72 22.27
CA TRP A 374 -8.70 26.61 22.29
C TRP A 374 -9.00 25.51 23.32
N ARG A 375 -9.81 25.80 24.33
CA ARG A 375 -10.21 24.80 25.32
C ARG A 375 -11.18 23.78 24.68
N ASP A 376 -12.14 24.26 23.92
CA ASP A 376 -13.12 23.40 23.26
C ASP A 376 -12.47 22.58 22.14
N THR A 377 -11.61 23.20 21.34
CA THR A 377 -10.88 22.48 20.28
C THR A 377 -10.00 21.34 20.83
N ARG A 378 -9.35 21.55 22.00
CA ARG A 378 -8.59 20.49 22.67
C ARG A 378 -9.49 19.38 23.20
N LYS A 379 -10.67 19.73 23.73
CA LYS A 379 -11.65 18.75 24.20
C LYS A 379 -12.14 17.87 23.03
N PHE A 380 -12.57 18.46 21.92
CA PHE A 380 -12.97 17.73 20.72
C PHE A 380 -11.85 16.84 20.18
N ALA A 381 -10.62 17.35 20.13
CA ALA A 381 -9.47 16.53 19.72
C ALA A 381 -9.20 15.38 20.68
N HIS A 382 -9.45 15.54 21.97
CA HIS A 382 -9.29 14.46 22.96
C HIS A 382 -10.35 13.39 22.77
N GLU A 383 -11.61 13.79 22.63
CA GLU A 383 -12.73 12.88 22.35
C GLU A 383 -12.51 12.11 21.04
N ALA A 384 -12.04 12.78 19.98
CA ALA A 384 -11.70 12.15 18.71
C ALA A 384 -10.54 11.15 18.84
N ILE A 385 -9.49 11.50 19.58
CA ILE A 385 -8.34 10.62 19.85
C ILE A 385 -8.80 9.32 20.52
N GLU A 386 -9.69 9.42 21.50
CA GLU A 386 -10.24 8.27 22.20
C GLU A 386 -11.17 7.45 21.28
N THR A 387 -12.15 8.12 20.64
CA THR A 387 -13.16 7.46 19.79
C THR A 387 -12.53 6.76 18.59
N PHE A 388 -11.55 7.40 17.94
CA PHE A 388 -10.89 6.89 16.74
C PHE A 388 -9.59 6.14 17.03
N ASN A 389 -9.26 5.91 18.31
CA ASN A 389 -8.05 5.22 18.75
C ASN A 389 -6.79 5.75 18.07
N ILE A 390 -6.61 7.07 18.07
CA ILE A 390 -5.45 7.74 17.48
C ILE A 390 -4.30 7.70 18.48
N ARG A 391 -3.16 7.12 18.08
CA ARG A 391 -1.95 7.10 18.92
C ARG A 391 -1.25 8.45 18.86
N GLY A 392 -1.75 9.42 19.64
CA GLY A 392 -1.23 10.79 19.70
C GLY A 392 -1.85 11.58 20.85
N LYS A 393 -1.36 12.81 21.03
CA LYS A 393 -1.94 13.80 21.96
C LYS A 393 -2.57 14.93 21.14
N PRO A 394 -3.52 15.71 21.66
CA PRO A 394 -4.08 16.85 20.92
C PRO A 394 -3.03 17.79 20.31
N SER A 395 -1.89 17.98 21.00
CA SER A 395 -0.77 18.81 20.52
C SER A 395 0.21 18.07 19.59
N THR A 396 -0.02 16.80 19.26
CA THR A 396 0.86 16.06 18.33
C THR A 396 0.67 16.60 16.93
N LYS A 397 1.76 16.97 16.27
CA LYS A 397 1.78 17.37 14.86
C LYS A 397 1.48 16.19 13.95
N VAL A 398 0.65 16.41 12.94
CA VAL A 398 0.13 15.28 12.10
C VAL A 398 1.22 14.55 11.34
N GLU A 399 2.31 15.20 10.95
CA GLU A 399 3.44 14.56 10.28
C GLU A 399 4.25 13.61 11.17
N ARG A 400 4.04 13.62 12.48
CA ARG A 400 4.66 12.69 13.45
C ARG A 400 3.83 11.44 13.70
N LEU A 401 2.62 11.40 13.16
CA LEU A 401 1.75 10.25 13.26
C LEU A 401 2.14 9.21 12.22
N SER A 402 1.93 7.92 12.53
CA SER A 402 1.99 6.87 11.52
C SER A 402 0.88 7.03 10.49
N GLY A 403 1.03 6.44 9.29
CA GLY A 403 0.03 6.51 8.22
C GLY A 403 -1.38 6.14 8.69
N GLY A 404 -1.52 5.05 9.47
CA GLY A 404 -2.81 4.65 10.04
C GLY A 404 -3.39 5.70 11.00
N ASN A 405 -2.56 6.35 11.82
CA ASN A 405 -3.05 7.40 12.71
C ASN A 405 -3.36 8.70 11.98
N GLN A 406 -2.66 9.01 10.88
CA GLN A 406 -3.02 10.12 9.98
C GLN A 406 -4.39 9.87 9.35
N GLN A 407 -4.65 8.66 8.85
CA GLN A 407 -5.93 8.28 8.28
C GLN A 407 -7.07 8.35 9.30
N ARG A 408 -6.84 7.82 10.51
CA ARG A 408 -7.80 7.93 11.61
C ARG A 408 -8.08 9.39 11.96
N THR A 409 -7.07 10.25 11.93
CA THR A 409 -7.23 11.70 12.13
C THR A 409 -8.08 12.32 11.02
N GLN A 410 -7.83 12.03 9.74
CA GLN A 410 -8.66 12.52 8.63
C GLN A 410 -10.13 12.10 8.77
N ILE A 411 -10.37 10.82 9.07
CA ILE A 411 -11.72 10.28 9.25
C ILE A 411 -12.42 10.94 10.44
N SER A 412 -11.68 11.22 11.54
CA SER A 412 -12.23 11.91 12.71
C SER A 412 -12.61 13.37 12.44
N LEU A 413 -12.05 13.96 11.40
CA LEU A 413 -12.42 15.30 10.94
C LEU A 413 -13.67 15.31 10.05
N LEU A 414 -14.18 14.18 9.57
CA LEU A 414 -15.41 14.13 8.78
C LEU A 414 -16.64 14.50 9.64
N PRO A 415 -17.65 15.15 9.05
CA PRO A 415 -18.95 15.35 9.71
C PRO A 415 -19.58 14.03 10.15
N ASP A 416 -20.35 14.08 11.26
CA ASP A 416 -21.10 12.90 11.71
C ASP A 416 -22.18 12.49 10.71
N HIS A 417 -22.78 13.45 10.04
CA HIS A 417 -23.82 13.25 9.04
C HIS A 417 -23.28 13.60 7.65
N LEU A 418 -22.98 12.58 6.87
CA LEU A 418 -22.66 12.68 5.45
C LEU A 418 -23.70 11.90 4.64
N ASN A 419 -24.11 12.47 3.52
CA ASN A 419 -24.93 11.80 2.52
C ASN A 419 -24.06 11.03 1.52
N LEU A 420 -22.88 11.57 1.20
CA LEU A 420 -21.94 10.98 0.26
C LEU A 420 -20.50 11.15 0.76
N LEU A 421 -19.76 10.07 0.81
CA LEU A 421 -18.33 10.06 1.08
C LEU A 421 -17.55 9.59 -0.15
N LEU A 422 -16.63 10.40 -0.58
CA LEU A 422 -15.74 10.18 -1.72
C LEU A 422 -14.34 9.89 -1.19
N MET A 423 -13.77 8.73 -1.53
CA MET A 423 -12.48 8.30 -0.97
C MET A 423 -11.50 7.90 -2.06
N GLU A 424 -10.29 8.43 -1.99
CA GLU A 424 -9.17 7.98 -2.80
C GLU A 424 -8.23 7.13 -1.96
N GLN A 425 -8.00 5.89 -2.40
CA GLN A 425 -7.02 4.98 -1.78
C GLN A 425 -7.12 4.93 -0.24
N PRO A 426 -8.31 4.68 0.37
CA PRO A 426 -8.56 4.91 1.79
C PRO A 426 -7.65 4.10 2.71
N THR A 427 -7.13 2.97 2.26
CA THR A 427 -6.34 2.03 3.06
C THR A 427 -4.90 1.90 2.59
N ARG A 428 -4.50 2.66 1.57
CA ARG A 428 -3.14 2.57 0.99
C ARG A 428 -2.05 2.71 2.05
N GLY A 429 -1.16 1.69 2.13
CA GLY A 429 -0.03 1.66 3.06
C GLY A 429 -0.44 1.56 4.54
N LEU A 430 -1.64 1.07 4.82
CA LEU A 430 -2.09 0.74 6.16
C LEU A 430 -1.89 -0.75 6.44
N ASP A 431 -1.82 -1.08 7.73
CA ASP A 431 -1.91 -2.45 8.19
C ASP A 431 -3.36 -2.97 8.13
N ILE A 432 -3.51 -4.30 8.17
CA ILE A 432 -4.81 -4.97 8.08
C ILE A 432 -5.76 -4.51 9.20
N GLU A 433 -5.27 -4.34 10.44
CA GLU A 433 -6.10 -3.88 11.55
C GLU A 433 -6.68 -2.50 11.29
N SER A 434 -5.84 -1.56 10.82
CA SER A 434 -6.29 -0.22 10.45
C SER A 434 -7.27 -0.25 9.27
N THR A 435 -7.02 -1.10 8.26
CA THR A 435 -7.92 -1.30 7.12
C THR A 435 -9.30 -1.78 7.56
N LEU A 436 -9.35 -2.87 8.31
CA LEU A 436 -10.61 -3.45 8.83
C LEU A 436 -11.35 -2.46 9.72
N TRP A 437 -10.61 -1.73 10.56
CA TRP A 437 -11.20 -0.74 11.44
C TRP A 437 -11.86 0.40 10.64
N ILE A 438 -11.17 0.93 9.59
CA ILE A 438 -11.71 1.97 8.71
C ILE A 438 -12.98 1.48 8.04
N TRP A 439 -12.95 0.32 7.40
CA TRP A 439 -14.11 -0.22 6.71
C TRP A 439 -15.28 -0.49 7.65
N LYS A 440 -15.00 -0.97 8.86
CA LYS A 440 -16.04 -1.12 9.90
C LYS A 440 -16.72 0.22 10.22
N GLN A 441 -15.97 1.32 10.35
CA GLN A 441 -16.54 2.65 10.57
C GLN A 441 -17.35 3.13 9.37
N MET A 442 -16.87 2.87 8.16
CA MET A 442 -17.55 3.27 6.92
C MET A 442 -18.85 2.51 6.72
N MET A 443 -18.84 1.18 6.89
CA MET A 443 -20.02 0.34 6.77
C MET A 443 -21.10 0.73 7.79
N ALA A 444 -20.73 1.00 9.05
CA ALA A 444 -21.67 1.48 10.07
C ALA A 444 -22.33 2.84 9.72
N ARG A 445 -21.70 3.67 8.87
CA ARG A 445 -22.29 4.90 8.32
C ARG A 445 -23.16 4.60 7.10
N CYS A 446 -22.82 3.62 6.26
CA CYS A 446 -23.65 3.17 5.15
C CYS A 446 -24.99 2.58 5.64
N GLU A 447 -24.99 1.85 6.75
CA GLU A 447 -26.22 1.38 7.41
C GLU A 447 -27.19 2.52 7.81
N LYS A 448 -26.67 3.73 7.95
CA LYS A 448 -27.46 4.94 8.23
C LYS A 448 -27.78 5.76 6.97
N GLY A 449 -27.53 5.19 5.78
CA GLY A 449 -27.89 5.80 4.50
C GLY A 449 -26.74 6.53 3.78
N MET A 450 -25.53 6.63 4.35
CA MET A 450 -24.40 7.28 3.68
C MET A 450 -23.95 6.48 2.47
N MET A 451 -23.87 7.12 1.29
CA MET A 451 -23.27 6.54 0.09
C MET A 451 -21.75 6.66 0.11
N ILE A 452 -21.07 5.71 -0.54
CA ILE A 452 -19.60 5.76 -0.72
C ILE A 452 -19.27 5.55 -2.20
N LEU A 453 -18.39 6.39 -2.74
CA LEU A 453 -17.63 6.13 -3.95
C LEU A 453 -16.15 6.09 -3.57
N PHE A 454 -15.44 5.01 -3.92
CA PHE A 454 -14.03 4.92 -3.58
C PHE A 454 -13.16 4.31 -4.67
N THR A 455 -11.90 4.73 -4.73
CA THR A 455 -10.88 4.11 -5.57
C THR A 455 -9.92 3.31 -4.70
N SER A 456 -9.46 2.18 -5.19
CA SER A 456 -8.33 1.44 -4.63
C SER A 456 -7.47 0.84 -5.74
N SER A 457 -6.18 0.74 -5.48
CA SER A 457 -5.25 -0.07 -6.29
C SER A 457 -5.31 -1.56 -5.93
N ASP A 458 -5.94 -1.88 -4.80
CA ASP A 458 -6.17 -3.25 -4.33
C ASP A 458 -7.53 -3.73 -4.85
N LEU A 459 -7.50 -4.69 -5.78
CA LEU A 459 -8.71 -5.23 -6.40
C LEU A 459 -9.54 -6.07 -5.42
N ASP A 460 -8.89 -6.71 -4.45
CA ASP A 460 -9.57 -7.45 -3.40
C ASP A 460 -10.37 -6.51 -2.50
N GLU A 461 -9.80 -5.35 -2.15
CA GLU A 461 -10.52 -4.31 -1.41
C GLU A 461 -11.76 -3.83 -2.17
N ILE A 462 -11.62 -3.58 -3.50
CA ILE A 462 -12.75 -3.18 -4.33
C ILE A 462 -13.83 -4.26 -4.35
N LEU A 463 -13.49 -5.53 -4.58
CA LEU A 463 -14.43 -6.64 -4.63
C LEU A 463 -15.09 -6.91 -3.28
N GLN A 464 -14.34 -6.76 -2.19
CA GLN A 464 -14.81 -7.06 -0.84
C GLN A 464 -15.83 -6.05 -0.33
N TYR A 465 -15.58 -4.75 -0.57
CA TYR A 465 -16.36 -3.69 0.07
C TYR A 465 -17.36 -3.01 -0.85
N SER A 466 -17.34 -3.26 -2.16
CA SER A 466 -18.32 -2.69 -3.08
C SER A 466 -19.58 -3.52 -3.22
N ASP A 467 -20.71 -2.85 -3.38
CA ASP A 467 -21.95 -3.47 -3.84
C ASP A 467 -21.94 -3.60 -5.37
N ARG A 468 -21.60 -2.50 -6.05
CA ARG A 468 -21.38 -2.46 -7.50
C ARG A 468 -20.05 -1.78 -7.84
N ILE A 469 -19.52 -2.11 -8.99
CA ILE A 469 -18.23 -1.63 -9.47
C ILE A 469 -18.39 -0.93 -10.82
N LEU A 470 -17.73 0.22 -10.94
CA LEU A 470 -17.59 0.98 -12.17
C LEU A 470 -16.14 0.86 -12.64
N VAL A 471 -15.92 0.40 -13.88
CA VAL A 471 -14.57 0.16 -14.41
C VAL A 471 -14.19 1.26 -15.38
N PHE A 472 -12.99 1.83 -15.19
CA PHE A 472 -12.43 2.91 -15.98
C PHE A 472 -11.29 2.42 -16.86
N CYS A 473 -11.31 2.75 -18.15
CA CYS A 473 -10.24 2.46 -19.09
C CYS A 473 -10.15 3.55 -20.16
N GLY A 474 -9.05 4.32 -20.17
CA GLY A 474 -8.78 5.34 -21.18
C GLY A 474 -9.87 6.43 -21.31
N GLY A 475 -10.48 6.88 -20.20
CA GLY A 475 -11.56 7.87 -20.17
C GLY A 475 -12.95 7.33 -20.45
N LYS A 476 -13.07 6.05 -20.78
CA LYS A 476 -14.36 5.36 -20.93
C LYS A 476 -14.69 4.64 -19.63
N VAL A 477 -15.98 4.49 -19.37
CA VAL A 477 -16.51 3.90 -18.15
C VAL A 477 -17.48 2.78 -18.52
N SER A 478 -17.38 1.65 -17.82
CA SER A 478 -18.32 0.53 -17.99
C SER A 478 -19.72 0.88 -17.49
N GLN A 479 -20.69 0.02 -17.74
CA GLN A 479 -21.90 -0.02 -16.94
C GLN A 479 -21.55 -0.47 -15.51
N LEU A 480 -22.41 -0.17 -14.53
CA LEU A 480 -22.30 -0.67 -13.17
C LEU A 480 -22.44 -2.20 -13.16
N ILE A 481 -21.45 -2.89 -12.59
CA ILE A 481 -21.40 -4.34 -12.51
C ILE A 481 -21.60 -4.75 -11.04
N ASP A 482 -22.46 -5.73 -10.77
CA ASP A 482 -22.62 -6.29 -9.42
C ASP A 482 -21.29 -6.94 -9.00
N ALA A 483 -20.74 -6.50 -7.87
CA ALA A 483 -19.47 -6.99 -7.36
C ALA A 483 -19.48 -8.49 -7.06
N LYS A 484 -20.66 -9.07 -6.71
CA LYS A 484 -20.81 -10.51 -6.46
C LYS A 484 -20.57 -11.37 -7.71
N THR A 485 -20.66 -10.80 -8.91
CA THR A 485 -20.49 -11.51 -10.19
C THR A 485 -19.05 -11.49 -10.71
N LEU A 486 -18.19 -10.69 -10.08
CA LEU A 486 -16.81 -10.48 -10.49
C LEU A 486 -15.83 -11.30 -9.63
N THR A 487 -14.75 -11.69 -10.28
CA THR A 487 -13.54 -12.21 -9.64
C THR A 487 -12.39 -11.25 -9.94
N VAL A 488 -11.27 -11.34 -9.20
CA VAL A 488 -10.07 -10.51 -9.42
C VAL A 488 -9.61 -10.59 -10.87
N ASP A 489 -9.60 -11.79 -11.45
CA ASP A 489 -9.19 -12.00 -12.86
C ASP A 489 -10.12 -11.30 -13.86
N LYS A 490 -11.44 -11.41 -13.67
CA LYS A 490 -12.42 -10.75 -14.53
C LYS A 490 -12.33 -9.23 -14.41
N LEU A 491 -12.16 -8.73 -13.19
CA LEU A 491 -11.99 -7.31 -12.94
C LEU A 491 -10.69 -6.79 -13.56
N GLY A 492 -9.59 -7.55 -13.44
CA GLY A 492 -8.32 -7.24 -14.09
C GLY A 492 -8.42 -7.20 -15.63
N GLN A 493 -9.17 -8.12 -16.25
CA GLN A 493 -9.42 -8.12 -17.69
C GLN A 493 -10.27 -6.91 -18.12
N ALA A 494 -11.27 -6.54 -17.35
CA ALA A 494 -12.10 -5.35 -17.60
C ALA A 494 -11.28 -4.07 -17.54
N ILE A 495 -10.39 -3.92 -16.56
CA ILE A 495 -9.44 -2.80 -16.44
C ILE A 495 -8.51 -2.72 -17.66
N GLY A 496 -8.14 -3.86 -18.24
CA GLY A 496 -7.38 -3.96 -19.49
C GLY A 496 -8.17 -3.61 -20.77
N GLY A 497 -9.40 -3.11 -20.64
CA GLY A 497 -10.23 -2.65 -21.77
C GLY A 497 -11.11 -3.73 -22.41
N LYS A 498 -11.18 -4.92 -21.82
CA LYS A 498 -12.14 -5.96 -22.23
C LYS A 498 -13.45 -5.78 -21.45
N PHE A 499 -14.17 -4.69 -21.74
CA PHE A 499 -15.55 -4.58 -21.28
C PHE A 499 -16.40 -5.64 -22.00
N ALA A 500 -17.12 -6.46 -21.27
CA ALA A 500 -18.16 -7.32 -21.81
C ALA A 500 -19.43 -6.49 -22.09
#